data_74a4a38b92fa9c2f0e85ce8e1a50bea6
#
_entry.id   74a4a38b92fa9c2f0e85ce8e1a50bea6
#
_cell.length_a   1.000
_cell.length_b   1.000
_cell.length_c   1.000
_cell.angle_alpha   90.00
_cell.angle_beta   90.00
_cell.angle_gamma   90.00
#
_symmetry.space_group_name_H-M   'P 1'
#
loop_
_entity.id
_entity.type
_entity.pdbx_description
1 polymer ?
#
loop_
_entity_poly.entity_id
_entity_poly.type
_entity_poly.pdbx_seq_one_letter_code
_entity_poly.pdbx_strand_id
1 'polypeptide(L)'
;MQTKKTAIVTGGSSGMGLAISQKLKQLGINVIVFDIQPPPEEFVFFHVDIRDDRQIQNALSQIDTVDILVNNAGVYFEKYLEDTTNDEIDKMVDINIKGTYLVTRNSFNKIKEAKGSIIIIASCLGLVPELTSPLYCTTKAGLVMLTKCLAQQYADLGVRVNCVLPGPIDTPLLRKSFSNAEAELHCANRIPIKKIGRPEDIANMVAFLVSEEANYITGGAFPVDGGVSSSSMYSK
;
A
#
# COMPACT_ATOMS: atom_id res chain seq x y z
N MET A 1 -16.90 -24.70 12.29
CA MET A 1 -16.56 -23.29 12.52
C MET A 1 -15.71 -22.82 11.35
N GLN A 2 -16.12 -21.78 10.66
CA GLN A 2 -15.29 -21.21 9.58
C GLN A 2 -14.05 -20.59 10.24
N THR A 3 -12.85 -21.01 9.85
CA THR A 3 -11.60 -20.45 10.38
C THR A 3 -11.54 -18.96 10.02
N LYS A 4 -11.24 -18.12 11.01
CA LYS A 4 -11.15 -16.68 10.83
C LYS A 4 -9.98 -16.36 9.89
N LYS A 5 -10.22 -15.60 8.81
CA LYS A 5 -9.16 -15.18 7.88
C LYS A 5 -8.07 -14.39 8.62
N THR A 6 -6.82 -14.53 8.21
CA THR A 6 -5.66 -13.80 8.74
C THR A 6 -5.10 -12.85 7.69
N ALA A 7 -4.90 -11.60 8.07
CA ALA A 7 -4.31 -10.57 7.21
C ALA A 7 -3.00 -10.05 7.81
N ILE A 8 -1.98 -9.89 6.96
CA ILE A 8 -0.78 -9.12 7.28
C ILE A 8 -0.89 -7.74 6.62
N VAL A 9 -0.63 -6.68 7.40
CA VAL A 9 -0.57 -5.30 6.90
C VAL A 9 0.80 -4.73 7.21
N THR A 10 1.60 -4.42 6.18
CA THR A 10 2.89 -3.74 6.37
C THR A 10 2.69 -2.23 6.51
N GLY A 11 3.45 -1.59 7.42
CA GLY A 11 3.23 -0.18 7.76
C GLY A 11 1.86 0.05 8.39
N GLY A 12 1.35 -0.93 9.15
CA GLY A 12 0.00 -0.96 9.69
C GLY A 12 -0.21 -0.11 10.95
N SER A 13 0.82 0.56 11.44
CA SER A 13 0.77 1.31 12.70
C SER A 13 0.36 2.78 12.54
N SER A 14 0.27 3.30 11.32
CA SER A 14 -0.09 4.71 11.08
C SER A 14 -0.79 4.93 9.74
N GLY A 15 -1.41 6.10 9.57
CA GLY A 15 -1.98 6.57 8.31
C GLY A 15 -2.92 5.56 7.65
N MET A 16 -2.74 5.32 6.35
CA MET A 16 -3.56 4.39 5.56
C MET A 16 -3.46 2.96 6.09
N GLY A 17 -2.26 2.51 6.47
CA GLY A 17 -2.05 1.16 7.00
C GLY A 17 -2.84 0.90 8.27
N LEU A 18 -2.89 1.87 9.19
CA LEU A 18 -3.69 1.77 10.42
C LEU A 18 -5.21 1.69 10.09
N ALA A 19 -5.69 2.58 9.21
CA ALA A 19 -7.10 2.55 8.79
C ALA A 19 -7.48 1.22 8.11
N ILE A 20 -6.58 0.66 7.30
CA ILE A 20 -6.76 -0.66 6.68
C ILE A 20 -6.81 -1.74 7.77
N SER A 21 -5.89 -1.71 8.74
CA SER A 21 -5.84 -2.67 9.85
C SER A 21 -7.12 -2.63 10.69
N GLN A 22 -7.60 -1.43 11.03
CA GLN A 22 -8.86 -1.22 11.74
C GLN A 22 -10.07 -1.74 10.96
N LYS A 23 -10.14 -1.41 9.66
CA LYS A 23 -11.24 -1.85 8.80
C LYS A 23 -11.31 -3.37 8.68
N LEU A 24 -10.18 -4.03 8.45
CA LEU A 24 -10.13 -5.49 8.37
C LEU A 24 -10.48 -6.16 9.71
N LYS A 25 -10.03 -5.59 10.84
CA LYS A 25 -10.40 -6.04 12.20
C LYS A 25 -11.91 -5.92 12.44
N GLN A 26 -12.54 -4.81 12.02
CA GLN A 26 -14.00 -4.61 12.09
C GLN A 26 -14.78 -5.65 11.28
N LEU A 27 -14.22 -6.16 10.18
CA LEU A 27 -14.80 -7.24 9.37
C LEU A 27 -14.56 -8.64 9.97
N GLY A 28 -14.01 -8.72 11.18
CA GLY A 28 -13.77 -9.97 11.86
C GLY A 28 -12.50 -10.70 11.42
N ILE A 29 -11.64 -10.10 10.62
CA ILE A 29 -10.36 -10.66 10.18
C ILE A 29 -9.32 -10.54 11.30
N ASN A 30 -8.50 -11.57 11.48
CA ASN A 30 -7.35 -11.52 12.39
C ASN A 30 -6.23 -10.71 11.72
N VAL A 31 -5.94 -9.50 12.23
CA VAL A 31 -4.96 -8.59 11.63
C VAL A 31 -3.63 -8.66 12.37
N ILE A 32 -2.57 -8.87 11.61
CA ILE A 32 -1.18 -8.87 12.06
C ILE A 32 -0.48 -7.68 11.42
N VAL A 33 0.10 -6.82 12.24
CA VAL A 33 0.81 -5.61 11.80
C VAL A 33 2.31 -5.90 11.75
N PHE A 34 2.92 -5.66 10.58
CA PHE A 34 4.36 -5.59 10.39
C PHE A 34 4.77 -4.13 10.27
N ASP A 35 5.50 -3.60 11.23
CA ASP A 35 5.93 -2.20 11.25
C ASP A 35 7.21 -2.05 12.08
N ILE A 36 7.92 -0.95 11.90
CA ILE A 36 9.07 -0.55 12.73
C ILE A 36 8.64 0.22 13.99
N GLN A 37 7.37 0.60 14.07
CA GLN A 37 6.78 1.26 15.23
C GLN A 37 5.55 0.48 15.69
N PRO A 38 5.29 0.36 16.99
CA PRO A 38 4.08 -0.32 17.48
C PRO A 38 2.82 0.48 17.10
N PRO A 39 1.72 -0.21 16.80
CA PRO A 39 0.44 0.44 16.54
C PRO A 39 -0.14 1.07 17.83
N PRO A 40 -0.97 2.13 17.71
CA PRO A 40 -1.59 2.80 18.85
C PRO A 40 -2.71 1.99 19.51
N GLU A 41 -3.13 0.89 18.89
CA GLU A 41 -4.20 0.00 19.34
C GLU A 41 -3.71 -1.44 19.46
N GLU A 42 -4.48 -2.30 20.13
CA GLU A 42 -4.18 -3.73 20.24
C GLU A 42 -4.38 -4.46 18.91
N PHE A 43 -3.27 -4.77 18.28
CA PHE A 43 -3.12 -5.72 17.17
C PHE A 43 -2.06 -6.75 17.54
N VAL A 44 -2.09 -7.90 16.89
CA VAL A 44 -0.90 -8.75 16.84
C VAL A 44 0.17 -7.99 16.05
N PHE A 45 1.29 -7.71 16.70
CA PHE A 45 2.33 -6.85 16.16
C PHE A 45 3.68 -7.57 16.13
N PHE A 46 4.37 -7.47 15.01
CA PHE A 46 5.77 -7.85 14.87
C PHE A 46 6.57 -6.62 14.45
N HIS A 47 7.65 -6.34 15.20
CA HIS A 47 8.63 -5.35 14.77
C HIS A 47 9.37 -5.90 13.55
N VAL A 48 9.08 -5.38 12.37
CA VAL A 48 9.64 -5.83 11.09
C VAL A 48 10.05 -4.62 10.25
N ASP A 49 11.34 -4.50 9.98
CA ASP A 49 11.82 -3.70 8.87
C ASP A 49 11.70 -4.54 7.59
N ILE A 50 10.84 -4.12 6.66
CA ILE A 50 10.59 -4.87 5.42
C ILE A 50 11.81 -4.96 4.49
N ARG A 51 12.89 -4.23 4.77
CA ARG A 51 14.18 -4.35 4.07
C ARG A 51 15.00 -5.55 4.56
N ASP A 52 14.69 -6.06 5.74
CA ASP A 52 15.40 -7.16 6.39
C ASP A 52 14.66 -8.49 6.18
N ASP A 53 15.21 -9.30 5.27
CA ASP A 53 14.66 -10.61 4.91
C ASP A 53 14.56 -11.57 6.12
N ARG A 54 15.51 -11.50 7.08
CA ARG A 54 15.51 -12.35 8.26
C ARG A 54 14.40 -11.97 9.25
N GLN A 55 14.15 -10.68 9.45
CA GLN A 55 13.03 -10.23 10.29
C GLN A 55 11.69 -10.68 9.72
N ILE A 56 11.51 -10.57 8.39
CA ILE A 56 10.31 -11.05 7.71
C ILE A 56 10.12 -12.55 7.92
N GLN A 57 11.16 -13.36 7.69
CA GLN A 57 11.11 -14.82 7.86
C GLN A 57 10.82 -15.22 9.30
N ASN A 58 11.47 -14.58 10.27
CA ASN A 58 11.25 -14.84 11.69
C ASN A 58 9.81 -14.51 12.14
N ALA A 59 9.23 -13.42 11.67
CA ALA A 59 7.85 -13.07 11.94
C ALA A 59 6.88 -14.09 11.31
N LEU A 60 7.11 -14.44 10.04
CA LEU A 60 6.27 -15.39 9.31
C LEU A 60 6.34 -16.82 9.86
N SER A 61 7.44 -17.21 10.51
CA SER A 61 7.55 -18.55 11.14
C SER A 61 6.60 -18.73 12.32
N GLN A 62 6.08 -17.64 12.90
CA GLN A 62 5.15 -17.63 14.02
C GLN A 62 3.67 -17.47 13.59
N ILE A 63 3.41 -17.43 12.30
CA ILE A 63 2.08 -17.23 11.71
C ILE A 63 1.70 -18.48 10.93
N ASP A 64 0.61 -19.13 11.29
CA ASP A 64 0.21 -20.40 10.65
C ASP A 64 -0.32 -20.18 9.24
N THR A 65 -1.25 -19.24 9.06
CA THR A 65 -1.94 -18.98 7.79
C THR A 65 -1.92 -17.49 7.43
N VAL A 66 -1.88 -17.20 6.13
CA VAL A 66 -2.01 -15.84 5.60
C VAL A 66 -3.00 -15.86 4.43
N ASP A 67 -4.20 -15.36 4.67
CA ASP A 67 -5.24 -15.24 3.65
C ASP A 67 -5.13 -13.94 2.86
N ILE A 68 -4.64 -12.89 3.51
CA ILE A 68 -4.57 -11.54 2.96
C ILE A 68 -3.20 -10.95 3.26
N LEU A 69 -2.55 -10.42 2.23
CA LEU A 69 -1.35 -9.59 2.39
C LEU A 69 -1.64 -8.18 1.86
N VAL A 70 -1.46 -7.16 2.71
CA VAL A 70 -1.50 -5.77 2.29
C VAL A 70 -0.10 -5.16 2.39
N ASN A 71 0.54 -4.96 1.26
CA ASN A 71 1.80 -4.24 1.13
C ASN A 71 1.52 -2.74 1.10
N ASN A 72 1.57 -2.10 2.26
CA ASN A 72 1.30 -0.67 2.41
C ASN A 72 2.54 0.13 2.83
N ALA A 73 3.52 -0.47 3.51
CA ALA A 73 4.73 0.23 3.92
C ALA A 73 5.42 0.93 2.76
N GLY A 74 5.79 2.19 2.94
CA GLY A 74 6.44 2.99 1.91
C GLY A 74 6.90 4.34 2.44
N VAL A 75 7.80 4.96 1.68
CA VAL A 75 8.31 6.30 1.94
C VAL A 75 8.12 7.19 0.71
N TYR A 76 8.08 8.49 0.97
CA TYR A 76 7.96 9.54 -0.03
C TYR A 76 8.94 10.67 0.29
N PHE A 77 9.66 11.14 -0.71
CA PHE A 77 10.42 12.37 -0.67
C PHE A 77 10.08 13.19 -1.90
N GLU A 78 9.98 14.48 -1.72
CA GLU A 78 9.77 15.44 -2.79
C GLU A 78 11.14 16.05 -3.14
N LYS A 79 11.71 15.62 -4.27
CA LYS A 79 13.03 16.06 -4.76
C LYS A 79 13.09 15.97 -6.28
N TYR A 80 13.71 16.98 -6.90
CA TYR A 80 14.10 16.91 -8.30
C TYR A 80 15.20 15.85 -8.52
N LEU A 81 15.36 15.42 -9.76
CA LEU A 81 16.32 14.36 -10.10
C LEU A 81 17.75 14.74 -9.68
N GLU A 82 18.17 15.98 -9.98
CA GLU A 82 19.50 16.48 -9.69
C GLU A 82 19.82 16.67 -8.21
N ASP A 83 18.78 16.83 -7.37
CA ASP A 83 18.91 17.03 -5.92
C ASP A 83 18.82 15.72 -5.12
N THR A 84 18.51 14.62 -5.79
CA THR A 84 18.30 13.31 -5.13
C THR A 84 19.65 12.64 -4.84
N THR A 85 19.93 12.38 -3.56
CA THR A 85 21.17 11.72 -3.14
C THR A 85 21.09 10.20 -3.34
N ASN A 86 22.27 9.53 -3.39
CA ASN A 86 22.33 8.06 -3.48
C ASN A 86 21.61 7.39 -2.30
N ASP A 87 21.78 7.89 -1.07
CA ASP A 87 21.13 7.33 0.12
C ASP A 87 19.60 7.43 0.03
N GLU A 88 19.07 8.50 -0.56
CA GLU A 88 17.64 8.67 -0.78
C GLU A 88 17.11 7.72 -1.87
N ILE A 89 17.91 7.53 -2.93
CA ILE A 89 17.59 6.54 -3.98
C ILE A 89 17.51 5.14 -3.35
N ASP A 90 18.57 4.72 -2.67
CA ASP A 90 18.65 3.41 -2.04
C ASP A 90 17.50 3.21 -1.04
N LYS A 91 17.27 4.19 -0.17
CA LYS A 91 16.19 4.12 0.82
C LYS A 91 14.81 3.96 0.18
N MET A 92 14.51 4.74 -0.88
CA MET A 92 13.19 4.67 -1.53
C MET A 92 13.02 3.36 -2.30
N VAL A 93 14.03 2.91 -3.01
CA VAL A 93 14.01 1.64 -3.76
C VAL A 93 13.95 0.46 -2.79
N ASP A 94 14.76 0.46 -1.74
CA ASP A 94 14.80 -0.62 -0.75
C ASP A 94 13.47 -0.77 0.00
N ILE A 95 12.79 0.33 0.34
CA ILE A 95 11.52 0.25 1.05
C ILE A 95 10.37 -0.01 0.06
N ASN A 96 10.20 0.84 -0.96
CA ASN A 96 9.01 0.79 -1.79
C ASN A 96 8.99 -0.42 -2.74
N ILE A 97 10.14 -0.82 -3.29
CA ILE A 97 10.22 -1.92 -4.26
C ILE A 97 10.71 -3.20 -3.60
N LYS A 98 11.95 -3.22 -3.11
CA LYS A 98 12.58 -4.42 -2.57
C LYS A 98 11.82 -4.96 -1.35
N GLY A 99 11.43 -4.09 -0.42
CA GLY A 99 10.66 -4.47 0.77
C GLY A 99 9.33 -5.12 0.41
N THR A 100 8.56 -4.49 -0.50
CA THR A 100 7.31 -5.06 -1.03
C THR A 100 7.55 -6.44 -1.66
N TYR A 101 8.61 -6.57 -2.45
CA TYR A 101 8.97 -7.83 -3.10
C TYR A 101 9.36 -8.91 -2.08
N LEU A 102 10.18 -8.57 -1.08
CA LEU A 102 10.63 -9.50 -0.03
C LEU A 102 9.46 -10.02 0.80
N VAL A 103 8.57 -9.14 1.28
CA VAL A 103 7.40 -9.55 2.07
C VAL A 103 6.49 -10.46 1.23
N THR A 104 6.22 -10.08 -0.03
CA THR A 104 5.38 -10.89 -0.92
C THR A 104 5.98 -12.26 -1.17
N ARG A 105 7.28 -12.33 -1.50
CA ARG A 105 8.01 -13.58 -1.75
C ARG A 105 7.97 -14.52 -0.54
N ASN A 106 8.27 -14.00 0.65
CA ASN A 106 8.33 -14.82 1.85
C ASN A 106 6.94 -15.29 2.33
N SER A 107 5.90 -14.49 2.11
CA SER A 107 4.51 -14.84 2.47
C SER A 107 3.84 -15.77 1.46
N PHE A 108 4.39 -15.92 0.28
CA PHE A 108 3.72 -16.51 -0.89
C PHE A 108 3.17 -17.92 -0.64
N ASN A 109 3.95 -18.82 -0.02
CA ASN A 109 3.48 -20.21 0.20
C ASN A 109 2.20 -20.25 1.06
N LYS A 110 2.15 -19.45 2.13
CA LYS A 110 0.97 -19.36 3.01
C LYS A 110 -0.24 -18.77 2.28
N ILE A 111 -0.02 -17.73 1.46
CA ILE A 111 -1.08 -17.11 0.65
C ILE A 111 -1.60 -18.08 -0.43
N LYS A 112 -0.71 -18.82 -1.05
CA LYS A 112 -1.06 -19.86 -2.05
C LYS A 112 -1.91 -20.96 -1.43
N GLU A 113 -1.52 -21.48 -0.27
CA GLU A 113 -2.28 -22.52 0.46
C GLU A 113 -3.69 -22.04 0.82
N ALA A 114 -3.83 -20.76 1.21
CA ALA A 114 -5.10 -20.14 1.51
C ALA A 114 -5.93 -19.74 0.27
N LYS A 115 -5.36 -19.80 -0.95
CA LYS A 115 -5.92 -19.20 -2.17
C LYS A 115 -6.30 -17.73 -1.94
N GLY A 116 -5.40 -17.01 -1.33
CA GLY A 116 -5.64 -15.70 -0.72
C GLY A 116 -5.60 -14.52 -1.68
N SER A 117 -5.47 -13.32 -1.12
CA SER A 117 -5.44 -12.06 -1.87
C SER A 117 -4.26 -11.19 -1.45
N ILE A 118 -3.57 -10.63 -2.43
CA ILE A 118 -2.47 -9.67 -2.24
C ILE A 118 -2.95 -8.30 -2.71
N ILE A 119 -2.83 -7.29 -1.85
CA ILE A 119 -3.08 -5.89 -2.18
C ILE A 119 -1.78 -5.11 -2.06
N ILE A 120 -1.45 -4.35 -3.10
CA ILE A 120 -0.29 -3.46 -3.12
C ILE A 120 -0.78 -2.01 -3.10
N ILE A 121 -0.33 -1.23 -2.12
CA ILE A 121 -0.64 0.20 -2.08
C ILE A 121 0.43 0.94 -2.90
N ALA A 122 0.04 1.27 -4.15
CA ALA A 122 0.87 2.04 -5.06
C ALA A 122 0.67 3.56 -4.86
N SER A 123 0.31 4.29 -5.90
CA SER A 123 -0.07 5.71 -5.88
C SER A 123 -0.67 6.09 -7.24
N CYS A 124 -1.51 7.11 -7.30
CA CYS A 124 -1.91 7.74 -8.57
C CYS A 124 -0.67 8.24 -9.36
N LEU A 125 0.41 8.62 -8.65
CA LEU A 125 1.71 8.98 -9.25
C LEU A 125 2.45 7.78 -9.89
N GLY A 126 1.91 6.59 -9.81
CA GLY A 126 2.34 5.46 -10.64
C GLY A 126 1.71 5.46 -12.05
N LEU A 127 0.73 6.33 -12.30
CA LEU A 127 0.04 6.49 -13.59
C LEU A 127 0.30 7.85 -14.23
N VAL A 128 0.47 8.90 -13.42
CA VAL A 128 0.69 10.27 -13.88
C VAL A 128 1.99 10.81 -13.28
N PRO A 129 2.74 11.65 -14.00
CA PRO A 129 4.00 12.19 -13.53
C PRO A 129 3.78 13.29 -12.49
N GLU A 130 4.75 13.41 -11.55
CA GLU A 130 4.90 14.57 -10.67
C GLU A 130 6.33 15.10 -10.83
N LEU A 131 6.46 16.40 -11.12
CA LEU A 131 7.73 17.04 -11.47
C LEU A 131 8.78 16.94 -10.35
N THR A 132 8.33 17.08 -9.12
CA THR A 132 9.19 17.11 -7.92
C THR A 132 9.39 15.73 -7.30
N SER A 133 9.00 14.65 -7.96
CA SER A 133 9.06 13.31 -7.37
C SER A 133 9.29 12.19 -8.40
N PRO A 134 10.24 12.33 -9.35
CA PRO A 134 10.43 11.34 -10.42
C PRO A 134 10.80 9.96 -9.88
N LEU A 135 11.62 9.88 -8.83
CA LEU A 135 11.99 8.62 -8.18
C LEU A 135 10.78 7.91 -7.57
N TYR A 136 9.93 8.65 -6.85
CA TYR A 136 8.72 8.08 -6.26
C TYR A 136 7.75 7.58 -7.33
N CYS A 137 7.50 8.38 -8.37
CA CYS A 137 6.69 7.96 -9.53
C CYS A 137 7.21 6.65 -10.13
N THR A 138 8.53 6.54 -10.32
CA THR A 138 9.19 5.33 -10.83
C THR A 138 8.92 4.13 -9.95
N THR A 139 9.09 4.26 -8.60
CA THR A 139 8.83 3.15 -7.69
C THR A 139 7.36 2.73 -7.72
N LYS A 140 6.43 3.69 -7.75
CA LYS A 140 5.00 3.40 -7.74
C LYS A 140 4.49 2.84 -9.07
N ALA A 141 5.04 3.27 -10.20
CA ALA A 141 4.79 2.65 -11.50
C ALA A 141 5.32 1.21 -11.55
N GLY A 142 6.49 0.96 -10.95
CA GLY A 142 7.04 -0.40 -10.78
C GLY A 142 6.11 -1.32 -10.01
N LEU A 143 5.46 -0.83 -8.93
CA LEU A 143 4.47 -1.60 -8.15
C LEU A 143 3.20 -1.91 -8.95
N VAL A 144 2.74 -1.00 -9.80
CA VAL A 144 1.61 -1.25 -10.72
C VAL A 144 1.96 -2.38 -11.69
N MET A 145 3.16 -2.37 -12.27
CA MET A 145 3.60 -3.45 -13.15
C MET A 145 3.82 -4.76 -12.39
N LEU A 146 4.42 -4.72 -11.19
CA LEU A 146 4.58 -5.90 -10.33
C LEU A 146 3.23 -6.56 -10.05
N THR A 147 2.19 -5.78 -9.75
CA THR A 147 0.83 -6.28 -9.54
C THR A 147 0.34 -7.12 -10.73
N LYS A 148 0.51 -6.60 -11.96
CA LYS A 148 0.08 -7.30 -13.19
C LYS A 148 0.87 -8.60 -13.41
N CYS A 149 2.19 -8.56 -13.20
CA CYS A 149 3.03 -9.75 -13.32
C CYS A 149 2.63 -10.84 -12.32
N LEU A 150 2.44 -10.47 -11.04
CA LEU A 150 2.05 -11.43 -10.00
C LEU A 150 0.63 -11.96 -10.21
N ALA A 151 -0.30 -11.11 -10.66
CA ALA A 151 -1.65 -11.53 -10.97
C ALA A 151 -1.67 -12.61 -12.06
N GLN A 152 -0.90 -12.42 -13.13
CA GLN A 152 -0.77 -13.40 -14.20
C GLN A 152 -0.08 -14.69 -13.72
N GLN A 153 1.00 -14.53 -12.93
CA GLN A 153 1.80 -15.65 -12.44
C GLN A 153 1.01 -16.56 -11.47
N TYR A 154 0.08 -15.98 -10.69
CA TYR A 154 -0.57 -16.67 -9.58
C TYR A 154 -2.06 -16.98 -9.81
N ALA A 155 -2.62 -16.61 -10.96
CA ALA A 155 -4.02 -16.83 -11.29
C ALA A 155 -4.42 -18.31 -11.20
N ASP A 156 -3.63 -19.21 -11.80
CA ASP A 156 -3.89 -20.65 -11.81
C ASP A 156 -3.76 -21.30 -10.41
N LEU A 157 -3.16 -20.59 -9.46
CA LEU A 157 -3.04 -21.02 -8.07
C LEU A 157 -4.21 -20.54 -7.20
N GLY A 158 -5.14 -19.78 -7.80
CA GLY A 158 -6.30 -19.20 -7.10
C GLY A 158 -5.96 -17.97 -6.24
N VAL A 159 -4.78 -17.37 -6.41
CA VAL A 159 -4.37 -16.16 -5.69
C VAL A 159 -4.68 -14.93 -6.54
N ARG A 160 -5.37 -13.95 -5.95
CA ARG A 160 -5.66 -12.67 -6.59
C ARG A 160 -4.65 -11.61 -6.16
N VAL A 161 -4.20 -10.78 -7.10
CA VAL A 161 -3.26 -9.68 -6.83
C VAL A 161 -3.80 -8.41 -7.47
N ASN A 162 -4.02 -7.38 -6.67
CA ASN A 162 -4.51 -6.09 -7.14
C ASN A 162 -3.72 -4.94 -6.48
N CYS A 163 -3.75 -3.76 -7.05
CA CYS A 163 -3.22 -2.57 -6.41
C CYS A 163 -4.25 -1.45 -6.27
N VAL A 164 -4.14 -0.71 -5.17
CA VAL A 164 -4.87 0.53 -4.93
C VAL A 164 -3.90 1.69 -5.18
N LEU A 165 -4.39 2.73 -5.83
CA LEU A 165 -3.62 3.90 -6.19
C LEU A 165 -4.20 5.14 -5.49
N PRO A 166 -3.76 5.43 -4.26
CA PRO A 166 -4.19 6.62 -3.53
C PRO A 166 -3.79 7.91 -4.25
N GLY A 167 -4.65 8.92 -4.20
CA GLY A 167 -4.30 10.31 -4.41
C GLY A 167 -3.72 10.94 -3.14
N PRO A 168 -3.78 12.28 -2.98
CA PRO A 168 -3.48 12.92 -1.72
C PRO A 168 -4.45 12.47 -0.62
N ILE A 169 -3.92 11.78 0.39
CA ILE A 169 -4.67 11.24 1.53
C ILE A 169 -4.17 11.87 2.82
N ASP A 170 -5.07 12.32 3.67
CA ASP A 170 -4.79 12.94 4.96
C ASP A 170 -4.11 11.95 5.92
N THR A 171 -2.80 11.91 5.86
CA THR A 171 -1.93 11.04 6.65
C THR A 171 -0.81 11.85 7.28
N PRO A 172 -0.15 11.34 8.34
CA PRO A 172 1.05 11.99 8.88
C PRO A 172 2.14 12.23 7.83
N LEU A 173 2.21 11.39 6.79
CA LEU A 173 3.17 11.54 5.69
C LEU A 173 2.84 12.77 4.84
N LEU A 174 1.58 12.93 4.40
CA LEU A 174 1.15 14.08 3.60
C LEU A 174 1.19 15.37 4.41
N ARG A 175 0.74 15.34 5.68
CA ARG A 175 0.72 16.54 6.54
C ARG A 175 2.10 17.15 6.74
N LYS A 176 3.17 16.35 6.74
CA LYS A 176 4.55 16.82 6.82
C LYS A 176 5.01 17.61 5.58
N SER A 177 4.36 17.45 4.44
CA SER A 177 4.67 18.20 3.23
C SER A 177 4.02 19.60 3.19
N PHE A 178 3.04 19.86 4.05
CA PHE A 178 2.37 21.15 4.11
C PHE A 178 3.12 22.11 5.03
N SER A 179 3.53 23.27 4.50
CA SER A 179 4.15 24.33 5.27
C SER A 179 3.14 25.12 6.12
N ASN A 180 1.88 25.17 5.68
CA ASN A 180 0.79 25.94 6.30
C ASN A 180 -0.58 25.50 5.73
N ALA A 181 -1.68 26.08 6.26
CA ALA A 181 -3.05 25.82 5.82
C ALA A 181 -3.31 26.23 4.35
N GLU A 182 -2.60 27.19 3.81
CA GLU A 182 -2.73 27.63 2.42
C GLU A 182 -2.20 26.55 1.47
N ALA A 183 -1.08 25.90 1.82
CA ALA A 183 -0.52 24.78 1.07
C ALA A 183 -1.49 23.58 1.06
N GLU A 184 -2.15 23.29 2.18
CA GLU A 184 -3.18 22.25 2.28
C GLU A 184 -4.39 22.60 1.39
N LEU A 185 -4.89 23.83 1.44
CA LEU A 185 -6.00 24.28 0.60
C LEU A 185 -5.61 24.25 -0.88
N HIS A 186 -4.39 24.64 -1.22
CA HIS A 186 -3.88 24.56 -2.58
C HIS A 186 -3.88 23.10 -3.09
N CYS A 187 -3.40 22.16 -2.28
CA CYS A 187 -3.44 20.74 -2.59
C CYS A 187 -4.89 20.28 -2.83
N ALA A 188 -5.82 20.58 -1.93
CA ALA A 188 -7.23 20.22 -2.07
C ALA A 188 -7.84 20.79 -3.36
N ASN A 189 -7.53 22.02 -3.71
CA ASN A 189 -8.03 22.70 -4.91
C ASN A 189 -7.53 22.09 -6.23
N ARG A 190 -6.38 21.42 -6.23
CA ARG A 190 -5.85 20.69 -7.39
C ARG A 190 -6.55 19.35 -7.62
N ILE A 191 -7.18 18.78 -6.60
CA ILE A 191 -7.95 17.55 -6.74
C ILE A 191 -9.30 17.87 -7.41
N PRO A 192 -9.72 17.14 -8.45
CA PRO A 192 -11.01 17.42 -9.14
C PRO A 192 -12.20 17.50 -8.20
N ILE A 193 -12.35 16.61 -7.23
CA ILE A 193 -13.43 16.65 -6.24
C ILE A 193 -13.22 17.65 -5.09
N LYS A 194 -12.16 18.48 -5.14
CA LYS A 194 -11.87 19.62 -4.25
C LYS A 194 -11.75 19.26 -2.76
N LYS A 195 -11.25 18.08 -2.46
CA LYS A 195 -10.95 17.65 -1.08
C LYS A 195 -9.83 16.63 -1.06
N ILE A 196 -9.05 16.63 0.00
CA ILE A 196 -8.09 15.59 0.32
C ILE A 196 -8.86 14.34 0.78
N GLY A 197 -8.43 13.16 0.31
CA GLY A 197 -9.03 11.89 0.71
C GLY A 197 -8.69 11.53 2.16
N ARG A 198 -9.46 10.63 2.74
CA ARG A 198 -9.22 10.11 4.09
C ARG A 198 -8.63 8.70 4.03
N PRO A 199 -7.87 8.27 5.05
CA PRO A 199 -7.37 6.90 5.14
C PRO A 199 -8.45 5.83 4.98
N GLU A 200 -9.67 6.11 5.46
CA GLU A 200 -10.82 5.20 5.36
C GLU A 200 -11.27 4.99 3.91
N ASP A 201 -11.06 5.96 3.02
CA ASP A 201 -11.40 5.82 1.60
C ASP A 201 -10.55 4.71 0.96
N ILE A 202 -9.27 4.64 1.35
CA ILE A 202 -8.36 3.56 0.92
C ILE A 202 -8.71 2.23 1.60
N ALA A 203 -8.99 2.25 2.90
CA ALA A 203 -9.36 1.06 3.66
C ALA A 203 -10.63 0.39 3.11
N ASN A 204 -11.62 1.17 2.67
CA ASN A 204 -12.85 0.66 2.06
C ASN A 204 -12.57 -0.05 0.73
N MET A 205 -11.70 0.50 -0.13
CA MET A 205 -11.30 -0.15 -1.38
C MET A 205 -10.55 -1.45 -1.11
N VAL A 206 -9.62 -1.46 -0.15
CA VAL A 206 -8.90 -2.68 0.25
C VAL A 206 -9.89 -3.72 0.76
N ALA A 207 -10.82 -3.35 1.64
CA ALA A 207 -11.84 -4.26 2.18
C ALA A 207 -12.69 -4.91 1.07
N PHE A 208 -13.11 -4.13 0.07
CA PHE A 208 -13.81 -4.66 -1.11
C PHE A 208 -12.92 -5.65 -1.89
N LEU A 209 -11.68 -5.28 -2.22
CA LEU A 209 -10.80 -6.11 -3.06
C LEU A 209 -10.41 -7.43 -2.39
N VAL A 210 -10.41 -7.53 -1.06
CA VAL A 210 -10.12 -8.79 -0.34
C VAL A 210 -11.37 -9.62 -0.05
N SER A 211 -12.58 -9.09 -0.34
CA SER A 211 -13.85 -9.78 -0.15
C SER A 211 -14.15 -10.78 -1.25
N GLU A 212 -15.16 -11.61 -1.03
CA GLU A 212 -15.71 -12.57 -2.02
C GLU A 212 -16.39 -11.83 -3.21
N GLU A 213 -16.86 -10.62 -3.00
CA GLU A 213 -17.47 -9.79 -4.06
C GLU A 213 -16.46 -9.41 -5.16
N ALA A 214 -15.16 -9.46 -4.85
CA ALA A 214 -14.07 -9.19 -5.80
C ALA A 214 -13.46 -10.46 -6.41
N ASN A 215 -14.12 -11.61 -6.39
CA ASN A 215 -13.59 -12.90 -6.84
C ASN A 215 -13.10 -12.92 -8.29
N TYR A 216 -13.67 -12.09 -9.16
CA TYR A 216 -13.30 -12.01 -10.57
C TYR A 216 -12.34 -10.85 -10.87
N ILE A 217 -11.73 -10.27 -9.82
CA ILE A 217 -10.85 -9.11 -9.93
C ILE A 217 -9.43 -9.51 -9.56
N THR A 218 -8.53 -9.55 -10.55
CA THR A 218 -7.07 -9.72 -10.39
C THR A 218 -6.32 -8.94 -11.46
N GLY A 219 -5.12 -8.42 -11.15
CA GLY A 219 -4.31 -7.59 -12.02
C GLY A 219 -4.80 -6.14 -12.17
N GLY A 220 -5.84 -5.77 -11.41
CA GLY A 220 -6.42 -4.43 -11.46
C GLY A 220 -5.58 -3.39 -10.74
N ALA A 221 -5.60 -2.16 -11.28
CA ALA A 221 -5.04 -0.96 -10.68
C ALA A 221 -6.17 0.04 -10.45
N PHE A 222 -6.50 0.32 -9.19
CA PHE A 222 -7.70 1.04 -8.79
C PHE A 222 -7.36 2.42 -8.20
N PRO A 223 -7.51 3.51 -8.98
CA PRO A 223 -7.37 4.86 -8.45
C PRO A 223 -8.42 5.15 -7.37
N VAL A 224 -7.96 5.66 -6.22
CA VAL A 224 -8.79 6.22 -5.15
C VAL A 224 -8.19 7.60 -4.84
N ASP A 225 -8.38 8.53 -5.75
CA ASP A 225 -7.56 9.73 -5.87
C ASP A 225 -8.36 11.03 -6.13
N GLY A 226 -9.68 10.95 -6.03
CA GLY A 226 -10.55 12.10 -6.28
C GLY A 226 -10.49 12.64 -7.72
N GLY A 227 -10.07 11.79 -8.68
CA GLY A 227 -9.96 12.12 -10.10
C GLY A 227 -8.61 12.69 -10.53
N VAL A 228 -7.60 12.70 -9.66
CA VAL A 228 -6.26 13.24 -9.98
C VAL A 228 -5.67 12.59 -11.22
N SER A 229 -5.67 11.26 -11.30
CA SER A 229 -5.10 10.54 -12.44
C SER A 229 -5.94 10.62 -13.74
N SER A 230 -7.19 11.08 -13.63
CA SER A 230 -8.08 11.27 -14.78
C SER A 230 -8.12 12.72 -15.28
N SER A 231 -7.50 13.64 -14.54
CA SER A 231 -7.46 15.05 -14.93
C SER A 231 -6.36 15.27 -15.98
N SER A 232 -6.69 16.08 -16.99
CA SER A 232 -5.65 16.61 -17.90
C SER A 232 -4.75 17.56 -17.10
N MET A 233 -3.42 17.34 -17.13
CA MET A 233 -2.45 18.29 -16.53
C MET A 233 -2.53 19.70 -17.16
N TYR A 234 -3.28 19.86 -18.24
CA TYR A 234 -3.52 21.12 -18.95
C TYR A 234 -4.89 21.74 -18.67
N SER A 235 -5.73 21.12 -17.82
CA SER A 235 -6.97 21.79 -17.37
C SER A 235 -6.56 22.89 -16.41
N LYS A 236 -6.81 24.14 -16.82
CA LYS A 236 -6.50 25.42 -16.19
C LYS A 236 -7.05 25.54 -14.76
#